data_cfe1182b2dcb84d8d121182aba016009
#
_entry.id   cfe1182b2dcb84d8d121182aba016009
#
_cell.length_a   1.000
_cell.length_b   1.000
_cell.length_c   1.000
_cell.angle_alpha   90.00
_cell.angle_beta   90.00
_cell.angle_gamma   90.00
#
_symmetry.space_group_name_H-M   'P 1'
#
loop_
_entity.id
_entity.type
_entity.pdbx_description
1 polymer ?
#
loop_
_entity_poly.entity_id
_entity_poly.type
_entity_poly.pdbx_seq_one_letter_code
_entity_poly.pdbx_strand_id
1 'polypeptide(L)'
;KGDAGTTRQATTELKILFGGKAPFDTPKPTQLLERIIQIASDDKSIILDSFAGSGTTAHAVLNMNKSDGGNRKFILVEMGDYADTITAERVKRVINGYGEGKNAVEGTGGNFSYYELGNPLFMQDGTINDEVDITEVRKYVWYTETNGIEYKEDIQEKYFLGSYNDTAYYFYYEKDRV
;
A
#
# COMPACT_ATOMS: atom_id res chain seq x y z
N LYS A 1 21.14 -3.80 26.39
CA LYS A 1 19.86 -3.07 26.32
C LYS A 1 19.88 -2.31 25.02
N GLY A 2 19.21 -2.81 23.96
CA GLY A 2 19.06 -2.08 22.72
C GLY A 2 18.17 -0.86 22.97
N ASP A 3 18.60 0.31 22.49
CA ASP A 3 17.79 1.53 22.53
C ASP A 3 16.66 1.40 21.50
N ALA A 4 15.42 1.35 21.95
CA ALA A 4 14.25 1.30 21.08
C ALA A 4 13.89 2.68 20.51
N GLY A 5 14.71 3.68 20.74
CA GLY A 5 14.45 5.05 20.36
C GLY A 5 13.41 5.75 21.25
N THR A 6 13.27 7.04 21.06
CA THR A 6 12.32 7.88 21.79
C THR A 6 11.41 8.63 20.81
N THR A 7 10.25 9.09 21.27
CA THR A 7 9.35 9.95 20.46
C THR A 7 10.06 11.21 19.96
N ARG A 8 10.97 11.78 20.77
CA ARG A 8 11.78 12.94 20.36
C ARG A 8 12.70 12.62 19.17
N GLN A 9 13.33 11.44 19.18
CA GLN A 9 14.14 10.97 18.03
C GLN A 9 13.30 10.77 16.81
N ALA A 10 12.13 10.12 16.95
CA ALA A 10 11.18 9.93 15.86
C ALA A 10 10.71 11.26 15.22
N THR A 11 10.41 12.28 16.05
CA THR A 11 10.04 13.61 15.56
C THR A 11 11.22 14.29 14.85
N THR A 12 12.45 14.10 15.35
CA THR A 12 13.66 14.65 14.70
C THR A 12 13.92 13.97 13.36
N GLU A 13 13.82 12.64 13.27
CA GLU A 13 13.91 11.88 12.03
C GLU A 13 12.89 12.38 11.01
N LEU A 14 11.63 12.55 11.43
CA LEU A 14 10.56 13.03 10.57
C LEU A 14 10.80 14.46 10.07
N LYS A 15 11.39 15.34 10.91
CA LYS A 15 11.81 16.70 10.48
C LYS A 15 12.88 16.63 9.39
N ILE A 16 13.88 15.78 9.54
CA ILE A 16 14.93 15.61 8.53
C ILE A 16 14.31 15.09 7.23
N LEU A 17 13.44 14.09 7.34
CA LEU A 17 12.76 13.45 6.22
C LEU A 17 11.88 14.43 5.43
N PHE A 18 11.21 15.39 6.12
CA PHE A 18 10.32 16.38 5.50
C PHE A 18 10.91 17.79 5.37
N GLY A 19 12.24 17.92 5.44
CA GLY A 19 12.90 19.21 5.15
C GLY A 19 12.75 20.28 6.22
N GLY A 20 12.65 19.88 7.50
CA GLY A 20 12.72 20.78 8.65
C GLY A 20 11.46 20.86 9.50
N LYS A 21 10.29 20.46 8.99
CA LYS A 21 9.03 20.42 9.75
C LYS A 21 8.54 18.97 9.87
N ALA A 22 8.18 18.53 11.09
CA ALA A 22 7.49 17.26 11.27
C ALA A 22 6.00 17.46 10.94
N PRO A 23 5.47 16.82 9.91
CA PRO A 23 4.06 16.96 9.53
C PRO A 23 3.11 16.10 10.36
N PHE A 24 3.64 15.33 11.32
CA PHE A 24 2.88 14.39 12.15
C PHE A 24 3.31 14.53 13.63
N ASP A 25 2.35 14.59 14.55
CA ASP A 25 2.64 15.00 15.94
C ASP A 25 3.32 13.91 16.77
N THR A 26 2.92 12.65 16.60
CA THR A 26 3.37 11.55 17.47
C THR A 26 3.90 10.35 16.67
N PRO A 27 4.96 10.52 15.85
CA PRO A 27 5.53 9.41 15.11
C PRO A 27 6.14 8.38 16.07
N LYS A 28 6.03 7.10 15.73
CA LYS A 28 6.73 6.05 16.46
C LYS A 28 8.21 6.04 16.07
N PRO A 29 9.13 5.67 16.99
CA PRO A 29 10.54 5.49 16.65
C PRO A 29 10.74 4.35 15.66
N THR A 30 11.48 4.58 14.58
CA THR A 30 11.78 3.56 13.57
C THR A 30 12.52 2.37 14.20
N GLN A 31 13.47 2.62 15.09
CA GLN A 31 14.20 1.59 15.82
C GLN A 31 13.30 0.65 16.65
N LEU A 32 12.20 1.17 17.21
CA LEU A 32 11.24 0.35 17.92
C LEU A 32 10.58 -0.65 16.98
N LEU A 33 10.13 -0.19 15.81
CA LEU A 33 9.48 -1.04 14.81
C LEU A 33 10.48 -2.04 14.22
N GLU A 34 11.71 -1.65 13.93
CA GLU A 34 12.80 -2.55 13.51
C GLU A 34 13.02 -3.67 14.54
N ARG A 35 13.06 -3.31 15.83
CA ARG A 35 13.21 -4.31 16.90
C ARG A 35 12.03 -5.27 16.99
N ILE A 36 10.81 -4.79 16.86
CA ILE A 36 9.61 -5.63 16.86
C ILE A 36 9.64 -6.59 15.66
N ILE A 37 9.90 -6.08 14.46
CA ILE A 37 9.98 -6.85 13.23
C ILE A 37 11.08 -7.91 13.32
N GLN A 38 12.25 -7.55 13.85
CA GLN A 38 13.37 -8.48 14.05
C GLN A 38 13.03 -9.67 14.95
N ILE A 39 12.17 -9.45 15.95
CA ILE A 39 11.79 -10.51 16.93
C ILE A 39 10.62 -11.34 16.39
N ALA A 40 9.69 -10.72 15.66
CA ALA A 40 8.40 -11.31 15.34
C ALA A 40 8.28 -11.82 13.89
N SER A 41 9.30 -11.60 13.05
CA SER A 41 9.23 -11.96 11.62
C SER A 41 10.55 -12.49 11.09
N ASP A 42 10.49 -13.20 9.96
CA ASP A 42 11.63 -13.61 9.16
C ASP A 42 11.91 -12.63 8.00
N ASP A 43 12.88 -12.97 7.16
CA ASP A 43 13.35 -12.13 6.04
C ASP A 43 12.40 -12.07 4.82
N LYS A 44 11.29 -12.83 4.84
CA LYS A 44 10.28 -12.90 3.76
C LYS A 44 8.87 -12.59 4.23
N SER A 45 8.69 -12.26 5.49
CA SER A 45 7.38 -11.98 6.08
C SER A 45 6.66 -10.80 5.44
N ILE A 46 5.33 -10.82 5.50
CA ILE A 46 4.47 -9.68 5.16
C ILE A 46 4.05 -9.01 6.46
N ILE A 47 4.36 -7.74 6.61
CA ILE A 47 4.04 -6.93 7.78
C ILE A 47 2.82 -6.06 7.47
N LEU A 48 1.72 -6.30 8.19
CA LEU A 48 0.50 -5.50 8.08
C LEU A 48 0.45 -4.47 9.22
N ASP A 49 0.22 -3.21 8.87
CA ASP A 49 -0.08 -2.14 9.81
C ASP A 49 -1.39 -1.47 9.40
N SER A 50 -2.46 -1.74 10.16
CA SER A 50 -3.80 -1.24 9.88
C SER A 50 -4.08 0.17 10.39
N PHE A 51 -3.10 0.82 11.02
CA PHE A 51 -3.15 2.21 11.47
C PHE A 51 -1.79 2.88 11.23
N ALA A 52 -1.41 2.98 9.97
CA ALA A 52 -0.06 3.30 9.52
C ALA A 52 0.48 4.64 10.02
N GLY A 53 -0.41 5.58 10.34
CA GLY A 53 -0.03 6.91 10.82
C GLY A 53 0.97 7.57 9.87
N SER A 54 2.13 7.92 10.37
CA SER A 54 3.19 8.52 9.54
C SER A 54 4.00 7.52 8.69
N GLY A 55 3.62 6.23 8.60
CA GLY A 55 4.30 5.22 7.79
C GLY A 55 5.62 4.67 8.38
N THR A 56 5.76 4.68 9.69
CA THR A 56 6.99 4.21 10.36
C THR A 56 7.27 2.74 10.11
N THR A 57 6.23 1.91 10.03
CA THR A 57 6.36 0.47 9.80
C THR A 57 7.00 0.17 8.44
N ALA A 58 6.57 0.83 7.37
CA ALA A 58 7.20 0.68 6.05
C ALA A 58 8.67 1.13 6.07
N HIS A 59 8.97 2.26 6.74
CA HIS A 59 10.33 2.75 6.90
C HIS A 59 11.22 1.69 7.57
N ALA A 60 10.75 1.09 8.67
CA ALA A 60 11.48 0.04 9.37
C ALA A 60 11.71 -1.20 8.50
N VAL A 61 10.69 -1.65 7.75
CA VAL A 61 10.80 -2.80 6.84
C VAL A 61 11.84 -2.53 5.75
N LEU A 62 11.81 -1.35 5.13
CA LEU A 62 12.77 -0.97 4.09
C LEU A 62 14.20 -0.90 4.62
N ASN A 63 14.42 -0.32 5.80
CA ASN A 63 15.73 -0.28 6.46
C ASN A 63 16.25 -1.68 6.73
N MET A 64 15.42 -2.57 7.27
CA MET A 64 15.83 -3.94 7.55
C MET A 64 16.19 -4.69 6.28
N ASN A 65 15.40 -4.59 5.23
CA ASN A 65 15.72 -5.22 3.94
C ASN A 65 17.05 -4.71 3.36
N LYS A 66 17.31 -3.38 3.45
CA LYS A 66 18.60 -2.80 3.04
C LYS A 66 19.75 -3.36 3.88
N SER A 67 19.54 -3.55 5.19
CA SER A 67 20.57 -3.97 6.14
C SER A 67 20.94 -5.45 6.03
N ASP A 68 19.95 -6.34 5.86
CA ASP A 68 20.15 -7.80 5.90
C ASP A 68 19.92 -8.51 4.56
N GLY A 69 19.55 -7.75 3.50
CA GLY A 69 19.24 -8.32 2.19
C GLY A 69 17.92 -9.08 2.13
N GLY A 70 17.05 -8.92 3.13
CA GLY A 70 15.74 -9.54 3.19
C GLY A 70 14.78 -9.01 2.12
N ASN A 71 13.67 -9.71 1.96
CA ASN A 71 12.59 -9.37 1.03
C ASN A 71 11.24 -9.32 1.76
N ARG A 72 11.21 -8.71 2.95
CA ARG A 72 9.98 -8.45 3.68
C ARG A 72 9.10 -7.51 2.87
N LYS A 73 7.81 -7.72 2.94
CA LYS A 73 6.80 -6.85 2.34
C LYS A 73 6.04 -6.12 3.44
N PHE A 74 5.42 -5.00 3.09
CA PHE A 74 4.53 -4.30 3.99
C PHE A 74 3.19 -4.01 3.31
N ILE A 75 2.13 -3.99 4.13
CA ILE A 75 0.80 -3.52 3.77
C ILE A 75 0.43 -2.48 4.82
N LEU A 76 0.19 -1.26 4.39
CA LEU A 76 -0.23 -0.16 5.26
C LEU A 76 -1.66 0.22 4.94
N VAL A 77 -2.47 0.41 5.97
CA VAL A 77 -3.82 0.96 5.85
C VAL A 77 -3.89 2.23 6.68
N GLU A 78 -4.38 3.31 6.06
CA GLU A 78 -4.55 4.60 6.72
C GLU A 78 -5.81 5.29 6.18
N MET A 79 -6.67 5.77 7.09
CA MET A 79 -7.93 6.44 6.73
C MET A 79 -7.85 7.96 6.83
N GLY A 80 -6.76 8.51 7.37
CA GLY A 80 -6.57 9.94 7.49
C GLY A 80 -6.27 10.61 6.15
N ASP A 81 -6.73 11.82 5.96
CA ASP A 81 -6.51 12.65 4.75
C ASP A 81 -5.02 12.86 4.42
N TYR A 82 -4.15 12.54 5.36
CA TYR A 82 -2.70 12.61 5.23
C TYR A 82 -2.07 11.32 4.65
N ALA A 83 -2.84 10.30 4.30
CA ALA A 83 -2.33 9.02 3.82
C ALA A 83 -1.40 9.19 2.60
N ASP A 84 -1.75 10.01 1.63
CA ASP A 84 -0.86 10.33 0.50
C ASP A 84 0.27 11.29 0.89
N THR A 85 -0.07 12.41 1.56
CA THR A 85 0.87 13.52 1.76
C THR A 85 1.91 13.28 2.87
N ILE A 86 1.63 12.38 3.82
CA ILE A 86 2.55 12.02 4.90
C ILE A 86 2.96 10.57 4.82
N THR A 87 2.02 9.61 4.84
CA THR A 87 2.34 8.19 4.92
C THR A 87 3.06 7.71 3.66
N ALA A 88 2.45 7.87 2.50
CA ALA A 88 3.04 7.46 1.22
C ALA A 88 4.27 8.30 0.87
N GLU A 89 4.25 9.61 1.15
CA GLU A 89 5.38 10.50 0.91
C GLU A 89 6.60 10.13 1.76
N ARG A 90 6.42 9.71 3.03
CA ARG A 90 7.50 9.16 3.83
C ARG A 90 8.14 7.95 3.15
N VAL A 91 7.33 7.00 2.68
CA VAL A 91 7.82 5.79 2.00
C VAL A 91 8.60 6.16 0.74
N LYS A 92 8.09 7.09 -0.09
CA LYS A 92 8.79 7.60 -1.29
C LYS A 92 10.17 8.16 -0.95
N ARG A 93 10.25 8.97 0.09
CA ARG A 93 11.51 9.60 0.55
C ARG A 93 12.50 8.59 1.11
N VAL A 94 12.05 7.61 1.87
CA VAL A 94 12.90 6.54 2.37
C VAL A 94 13.50 5.70 1.22
N ILE A 95 12.71 5.40 0.22
CA ILE A 95 13.15 4.67 -0.98
C ILE A 95 14.20 5.47 -1.76
N ASN A 96 14.00 6.77 -1.95
CA ASN A 96 14.84 7.61 -2.78
C ASN A 96 16.03 8.25 -2.05
N GLY A 97 16.01 8.27 -0.72
CA GLY A 97 16.91 9.04 0.11
C GLY A 97 16.32 10.40 0.51
N TYR A 98 16.76 10.93 1.65
CA TYR A 98 16.24 12.16 2.22
C TYR A 98 17.29 12.91 3.03
N GLY A 99 16.94 14.11 3.46
CA GLY A 99 17.83 15.01 4.20
C GLY A 99 18.90 15.64 3.30
N GLU A 100 19.66 16.56 3.87
CA GLU A 100 20.71 17.30 3.17
C GLU A 100 21.96 17.46 4.03
N GLY A 101 23.10 17.64 3.39
CA GLY A 101 24.38 17.87 4.05
C GLY A 101 24.72 16.79 5.07
N LYS A 102 24.88 17.17 6.35
CA LYS A 102 25.21 16.24 7.44
C LYS A 102 24.09 15.24 7.79
N ASN A 103 22.87 15.57 7.39
CA ASN A 103 21.68 14.78 7.66
C ASN A 103 21.22 13.97 6.43
N ALA A 104 22.01 13.96 5.38
CA ALA A 104 21.68 13.18 4.18
C ALA A 104 21.66 11.68 4.51
N VAL A 105 20.58 11.02 4.15
CA VAL A 105 20.36 9.57 4.30
C VAL A 105 20.17 8.97 2.93
N GLU A 106 20.99 7.99 2.59
CA GLU A 106 20.89 7.28 1.33
C GLU A 106 19.62 6.44 1.26
N GLY A 107 18.95 6.46 0.11
CA GLY A 107 17.74 5.69 -0.13
C GLY A 107 17.91 4.20 0.09
N THR A 108 16.85 3.56 0.52
CA THR A 108 16.82 2.10 0.69
C THR A 108 16.67 1.37 -0.63
N GLY A 109 16.19 2.05 -1.68
CA GLY A 109 15.66 1.41 -2.87
C GLY A 109 14.32 0.72 -2.62
N GLY A 110 13.87 -0.06 -3.60
CA GLY A 110 12.58 -0.75 -3.56
C GLY A 110 11.47 0.03 -4.26
N ASN A 111 10.25 -0.44 -4.08
CA ASN A 111 9.03 0.18 -4.62
C ASN A 111 7.83 -0.14 -3.74
N PHE A 112 6.72 0.55 -3.98
CA PHE A 112 5.40 0.24 -3.41
C PHE A 112 4.30 0.72 -4.35
N SER A 113 3.10 0.18 -4.17
CA SER A 113 1.89 0.66 -4.83
C SER A 113 1.02 1.41 -3.83
N TYR A 114 0.48 2.54 -4.24
CA TYR A 114 -0.47 3.32 -3.46
C TYR A 114 -1.86 3.17 -4.09
N TYR A 115 -2.85 2.90 -3.27
CA TYR A 115 -4.24 2.72 -3.68
C TYR A 115 -5.15 3.61 -2.84
N GLU A 116 -6.15 4.15 -3.47
CA GLU A 116 -7.27 4.84 -2.83
C GLU A 116 -8.57 4.08 -3.11
N LEU A 117 -9.53 4.24 -2.21
CA LEU A 117 -10.86 3.70 -2.46
C LEU A 117 -11.53 4.53 -3.57
N GLY A 118 -11.91 3.85 -4.63
CA GLY A 118 -12.75 4.42 -5.67
C GLY A 118 -14.23 4.43 -5.30
N ASN A 119 -15.08 4.72 -6.28
CA ASN A 119 -16.53 4.59 -6.11
C ASN A 119 -16.91 3.14 -5.79
N PRO A 120 -17.89 2.92 -4.89
CA PRO A 120 -18.35 1.57 -4.60
C PRO A 120 -18.94 0.93 -5.86
N LEU A 121 -18.62 -0.34 -6.10
CA LEU A 121 -19.16 -1.11 -7.22
C LEU A 121 -20.68 -1.31 -7.12
N PHE A 122 -21.20 -1.39 -5.90
CA PHE A 122 -22.61 -1.61 -5.63
C PHE A 122 -23.18 -0.47 -4.80
N MET A 123 -24.39 -0.08 -5.15
CA MET A 123 -25.21 0.84 -4.37
C MET A 123 -25.76 0.14 -3.11
N GLN A 124 -26.32 0.90 -2.17
CA GLN A 124 -26.88 0.34 -0.92
C GLN A 124 -28.03 -0.65 -1.15
N ASP A 125 -28.73 -0.55 -2.27
CA ASP A 125 -29.82 -1.46 -2.66
C ASP A 125 -29.31 -2.73 -3.37
N GLY A 126 -27.99 -2.87 -3.57
CA GLY A 126 -27.36 -3.99 -4.24
C GLY A 126 -27.28 -3.86 -5.76
N THR A 127 -27.76 -2.78 -6.35
CA THR A 127 -27.58 -2.52 -7.79
C THR A 127 -26.16 -2.12 -8.11
N ILE A 128 -25.75 -2.31 -9.37
CA ILE A 128 -24.44 -1.85 -9.84
C ILE A 128 -24.44 -0.32 -9.89
N ASN A 129 -23.35 0.28 -9.43
CA ASN A 129 -23.18 1.73 -9.50
C ASN A 129 -22.83 2.15 -10.94
N ASP A 130 -23.73 2.89 -11.57
CA ASP A 130 -23.57 3.36 -12.95
C ASP A 130 -22.42 4.35 -13.17
N GLU A 131 -21.86 4.92 -12.10
CA GLU A 131 -20.67 5.78 -12.18
C GLU A 131 -19.36 4.99 -12.32
N VAL A 132 -19.40 3.69 -12.04
CA VAL A 132 -18.22 2.83 -12.18
C VAL A 132 -18.07 2.38 -13.64
N ASP A 133 -16.82 2.41 -14.12
CA ASP A 133 -16.51 1.92 -15.46
C ASP A 133 -16.83 0.44 -15.58
N ILE A 134 -17.45 0.05 -16.70
CA ILE A 134 -17.83 -1.35 -16.95
C ILE A 134 -16.64 -2.30 -16.88
N THR A 135 -15.45 -1.85 -17.20
CA THR A 135 -14.23 -2.64 -17.11
C THR A 135 -13.91 -3.03 -15.65
N GLU A 136 -14.16 -2.14 -14.70
CA GLU A 136 -13.97 -2.45 -13.28
C GLU A 136 -15.00 -3.46 -12.78
N VAL A 137 -16.25 -3.36 -13.24
CA VAL A 137 -17.28 -4.37 -12.95
C VAL A 137 -16.89 -5.74 -13.53
N ARG A 138 -16.38 -5.77 -14.76
CA ARG A 138 -15.90 -6.99 -15.43
C ARG A 138 -14.72 -7.62 -14.67
N LYS A 139 -13.76 -6.81 -14.21
CA LYS A 139 -12.64 -7.26 -13.37
C LYS A 139 -13.14 -7.90 -12.08
N TYR A 140 -14.10 -7.26 -11.42
CA TYR A 140 -14.69 -7.78 -10.19
C TYR A 140 -15.39 -9.13 -10.40
N VAL A 141 -16.24 -9.24 -11.44
CA VAL A 141 -16.92 -10.51 -11.76
C VAL A 141 -15.92 -11.59 -12.08
N TRP A 142 -14.91 -11.31 -12.92
CA TRP A 142 -13.85 -12.25 -13.23
C TRP A 142 -13.09 -12.71 -11.99
N TYR A 143 -12.67 -11.77 -11.15
CA TYR A 143 -11.96 -12.05 -9.90
C TYR A 143 -12.76 -12.97 -8.98
N THR A 144 -14.06 -12.71 -8.85
CA THR A 144 -14.95 -13.48 -7.97
C THR A 144 -15.17 -14.90 -8.51
N GLU A 145 -15.39 -15.04 -9.80
CA GLU A 145 -15.67 -16.34 -10.44
C GLU A 145 -14.42 -17.23 -10.59
N THR A 146 -13.24 -16.62 -10.64
CA THR A 146 -11.98 -17.35 -10.85
C THR A 146 -11.10 -17.45 -9.60
N ASN A 147 -11.63 -17.07 -8.42
CA ASN A 147 -10.88 -17.07 -7.17
C ASN A 147 -9.57 -16.22 -7.22
N GLY A 148 -9.65 -15.02 -7.78
CA GLY A 148 -8.55 -14.07 -7.72
C GLY A 148 -7.57 -14.11 -8.90
N ILE A 149 -7.91 -14.75 -10.00
CA ILE A 149 -7.10 -14.68 -11.22
C ILE A 149 -7.17 -13.25 -11.80
N GLU A 150 -6.03 -12.75 -12.24
CA GLU A 150 -5.94 -11.43 -12.89
C GLU A 150 -6.77 -11.37 -14.17
N TYR A 151 -7.62 -10.36 -14.28
CA TYR A 151 -8.42 -10.11 -15.48
C TYR A 151 -7.55 -9.58 -16.60
N LYS A 152 -7.66 -10.22 -17.76
CA LYS A 152 -7.07 -9.73 -19.01
C LYS A 152 -8.20 -9.48 -19.98
N GLU A 153 -8.37 -8.22 -20.35
CA GLU A 153 -9.43 -7.84 -21.28
C GLU A 153 -9.22 -8.49 -22.64
N ASP A 154 -10.21 -9.29 -23.07
CA ASP A 154 -10.31 -9.82 -24.43
C ASP A 154 -11.49 -9.13 -25.12
N ILE A 155 -11.19 -8.32 -26.13
CA ILE A 155 -12.16 -7.44 -26.79
C ILE A 155 -12.88 -8.17 -27.94
N GLN A 156 -12.61 -9.45 -28.19
CA GLN A 156 -13.12 -10.17 -29.37
C GLN A 156 -14.64 -10.32 -29.35
N GLU A 157 -15.26 -10.42 -28.17
CA GLU A 157 -16.71 -10.52 -28.02
C GLU A 157 -17.23 -9.62 -26.89
N LYS A 158 -18.31 -8.90 -27.13
CA LYS A 158 -18.86 -7.86 -26.25
C LYS A 158 -19.11 -8.32 -24.81
N TYR A 159 -19.54 -9.56 -24.62
CA TYR A 159 -19.90 -10.10 -23.29
C TYR A 159 -18.90 -11.13 -22.76
N PHE A 160 -17.95 -11.54 -23.56
CA PHE A 160 -16.95 -12.52 -23.14
C PHE A 160 -15.98 -11.90 -22.12
N LEU A 161 -15.82 -12.56 -20.99
CA LEU A 161 -14.86 -12.19 -19.95
C LEU A 161 -13.51 -12.88 -20.13
N GLY A 162 -13.53 -14.13 -20.51
CA GLY A 162 -12.34 -14.97 -20.62
C GLY A 162 -12.65 -16.45 -20.44
N SER A 163 -11.61 -17.27 -20.47
CA SER A 163 -11.70 -18.71 -20.18
C SER A 163 -10.75 -19.08 -19.04
N TYR A 164 -11.22 -19.90 -18.11
CA TYR A 164 -10.44 -20.44 -17.01
C TYR A 164 -10.91 -21.85 -16.65
N ASN A 165 -9.97 -22.80 -16.46
CA ASN A 165 -10.26 -24.21 -16.16
C ASN A 165 -11.32 -24.85 -17.07
N ASP A 166 -11.13 -24.75 -18.39
CA ASP A 166 -12.03 -25.28 -19.43
C ASP A 166 -13.46 -24.69 -19.42
N THR A 167 -13.67 -23.57 -18.71
CA THR A 167 -14.93 -22.84 -18.63
C THR A 167 -14.78 -21.47 -19.28
N ALA A 168 -15.72 -21.12 -20.17
CA ALA A 168 -15.84 -19.79 -20.75
C ALA A 168 -16.84 -18.97 -19.93
N TYR A 169 -16.45 -17.77 -19.55
CA TYR A 169 -17.24 -16.86 -18.73
C TYR A 169 -17.76 -15.72 -19.61
N TYR A 170 -19.03 -15.41 -19.44
CA TYR A 170 -19.71 -14.32 -20.12
C TYR A 170 -20.43 -13.46 -19.10
N PHE A 171 -20.31 -12.14 -19.22
CA PHE A 171 -21.02 -11.18 -18.40
C PHE A 171 -21.87 -10.27 -19.26
N TYR A 172 -23.19 -10.47 -19.18
CA TYR A 172 -24.16 -9.64 -19.85
C TYR A 172 -24.58 -8.48 -18.94
N TYR A 173 -24.21 -7.28 -19.32
CA TYR A 173 -24.61 -6.06 -18.65
C TYR A 173 -24.82 -4.94 -19.68
N GLU A 174 -25.97 -4.29 -19.61
CA GLU A 174 -26.34 -3.15 -20.44
C GLU A 174 -26.81 -2.02 -19.51
N LYS A 175 -26.05 -0.93 -19.46
CA LYS A 175 -26.22 0.18 -18.53
C LYS A 175 -27.61 0.85 -18.56
N ASP A 176 -28.29 0.82 -19.71
CA ASP A 176 -29.57 1.51 -19.95
C ASP A 176 -30.78 0.56 -20.11
N ARG A 177 -30.65 -0.70 -19.71
CA ARG A 177 -31.72 -1.68 -19.81
C ARG A 177 -32.11 -2.18 -18.42
N VAL A 178 -32.88 -1.37 -17.70
CA VAL A 178 -33.66 -1.80 -16.54
C VAL A 178 -35.11 -1.94 -16.96
#